data_8640e4d0e8e3b190d4dd52409168e4f5
#
_entry.id   8640e4d0e8e3b190d4dd52409168e4f5
#
_cell.length_a   1.000
_cell.length_b   1.000
_cell.length_c   1.000
_cell.angle_alpha   90.00
_cell.angle_beta   90.00
_cell.angle_gamma   90.00
#
_symmetry.space_group_name_H-M   'P 1'
#
loop_
_entity.id
_entity.type
_entity.pdbx_description
1 polymer ?
#
loop_
_entity_poly.entity_id
_entity_poly.type
_entity_poly.pdbx_seq_one_letter_code
_entity_poly.pdbx_strand_id
1 'polypeptide(L)'
;MLIPEDKEIDIFVASKIGSFKHIKYHTQTSKNNKKCIENLVEIKSLQKDDAITSMVWSNSEQTELLIGRKNQQIQTYNTIHGFTKTYTADFGTGDIVGLGKYKRRLVAAVTSGIVQIWGKKEHVTVNTGGKLDKMQVCEQDSTLFATGGEENDLKIWKIGEKEPLFTAKNLPHDWLQLRRSVWVTDLAFLTQDVVAVCSRHGYVRLYDSRAQRRPVCNVDFEAKAATCITRGFDERQVYVGFGRGQLHQVDLRRGKPDKGYKGAVGAITNIALHTDGLLVSTSLDRHIRVHALHSKDLLYKQYLTSKLSCVLVQSETTTPLLKVEGEVKEEDQLQELEVKEDDLDVIFDKMETIGEKPRKKHIEASETEALDRSEAKKMKPSTEGSTADDSIEEVPDDAIAKLLRSTEKQKRRMEKRKREKKAK
;
A
#
# COMPACT_ATOMS: atom_id res chain seq x y z
N MET A 1 -32.82 19.80 -18.20
CA MET A 1 -32.30 18.82 -17.24
C MET A 1 -31.22 18.03 -17.97
N LEU A 2 -29.97 18.28 -17.64
CA LEU A 2 -28.89 17.43 -18.13
C LEU A 2 -29.07 16.06 -17.48
N ILE A 3 -29.18 15.02 -18.28
CA ILE A 3 -29.17 13.63 -17.80
C ILE A 3 -27.80 13.45 -17.15
N PRO A 4 -27.72 13.09 -15.85
CA PRO A 4 -26.43 12.86 -15.23
C PRO A 4 -25.71 11.76 -16.02
N GLU A 5 -24.48 12.02 -16.41
CA GLU A 5 -23.63 11.04 -17.08
C GLU A 5 -23.58 9.78 -16.24
N ASP A 6 -23.78 8.63 -16.89
CA ASP A 6 -23.71 7.35 -16.22
C ASP A 6 -22.25 7.02 -15.94
N LYS A 7 -21.89 7.00 -14.67
CA LYS A 7 -20.54 6.65 -14.22
C LYS A 7 -20.54 5.21 -13.73
N GLU A 8 -19.52 4.47 -14.16
CA GLU A 8 -19.23 3.12 -13.70
C GLU A 8 -18.19 3.16 -12.60
N ILE A 9 -18.48 2.54 -11.47
CA ILE A 9 -17.60 2.49 -10.30
C ILE A 9 -17.30 1.04 -9.96
N ASP A 10 -16.03 0.70 -9.90
CA ASP A 10 -15.55 -0.63 -9.58
C ASP A 10 -15.43 -0.81 -8.06
N ILE A 11 -16.12 -1.82 -7.54
CA ILE A 11 -16.18 -2.15 -6.14
C ILE A 11 -15.68 -3.58 -5.94
N PHE A 12 -14.64 -3.75 -5.12
CA PHE A 12 -14.09 -5.04 -4.76
C PHE A 12 -14.54 -5.43 -3.36
N VAL A 13 -15.13 -6.61 -3.23
CA VAL A 13 -15.72 -7.09 -1.99
C VAL A 13 -15.18 -8.45 -1.63
N ALA A 14 -14.73 -8.57 -0.39
CA ALA A 14 -14.25 -9.82 0.19
C ALA A 14 -15.20 -10.37 1.24
N SER A 15 -15.12 -11.67 1.51
CA SER A 15 -15.99 -12.35 2.49
C SER A 15 -15.22 -13.19 3.51
N LYS A 16 -15.89 -13.50 4.61
CA LYS A 16 -15.39 -14.39 5.69
C LYS A 16 -15.27 -15.86 5.28
N ILE A 17 -15.71 -16.25 4.10
CA ILE A 17 -15.53 -17.60 3.54
C ILE A 17 -14.45 -17.63 2.44
N GLY A 18 -13.78 -16.49 2.16
CA GLY A 18 -12.73 -16.39 1.15
C GLY A 18 -13.22 -16.02 -0.26
N SER A 19 -14.53 -15.83 -0.48
CA SER A 19 -14.99 -15.36 -1.79
C SER A 19 -14.58 -13.92 -2.03
N PHE A 20 -14.09 -13.66 -3.22
CA PHE A 20 -13.70 -12.34 -3.69
C PHE A 20 -14.51 -11.99 -4.93
N LYS A 21 -15.16 -10.84 -4.91
CA LYS A 21 -16.12 -10.42 -5.93
C LYS A 21 -15.79 -9.03 -6.41
N HIS A 22 -15.94 -8.83 -7.70
CA HIS A 22 -15.93 -7.53 -8.37
C HIS A 22 -17.38 -7.12 -8.68
N ILE A 23 -17.75 -5.90 -8.39
CA ILE A 23 -19.08 -5.34 -8.63
C ILE A 23 -18.91 -4.04 -9.39
N LYS A 24 -19.48 -3.98 -10.56
CA LYS A 24 -19.60 -2.76 -11.37
C LYS A 24 -20.87 -2.04 -10.96
N TYR A 25 -20.72 -0.91 -10.28
CA TYR A 25 -21.83 -0.08 -9.88
C TYR A 25 -22.03 1.06 -10.88
N HIS A 26 -23.25 1.17 -11.44
CA HIS A 26 -23.65 2.27 -12.32
C HIS A 26 -24.47 3.28 -11.54
N THR A 27 -24.20 4.56 -11.75
CA THR A 27 -24.93 5.66 -11.08
C THR A 27 -26.43 5.65 -11.49
N GLN A 28 -26.72 5.20 -12.73
CA GLN A 28 -28.08 4.93 -13.15
C GLN A 28 -28.55 3.57 -12.59
N THR A 29 -29.41 3.62 -11.58
CA THR A 29 -29.87 2.42 -10.85
C THR A 29 -30.51 1.35 -11.71
N SER A 30 -31.12 1.71 -12.85
CA SER A 30 -31.74 0.78 -13.80
C SER A 30 -30.76 -0.18 -14.47
N LYS A 31 -29.48 0.18 -14.55
CA LYS A 31 -28.42 -0.64 -15.14
C LYS A 31 -27.79 -1.64 -14.17
N ASN A 32 -28.04 -1.49 -12.87
CA ASN A 32 -27.46 -2.36 -11.84
C ASN A 32 -28.13 -3.73 -11.78
N ASN A 33 -27.70 -4.67 -12.59
CA ASN A 33 -28.20 -6.01 -12.69
C ASN A 33 -27.28 -7.04 -12.02
N LYS A 34 -27.76 -8.27 -11.81
CA LYS A 34 -26.94 -9.39 -11.31
C LYS A 34 -25.72 -9.70 -12.19
N LYS A 35 -25.75 -9.34 -13.46
CA LYS A 35 -24.62 -9.47 -14.40
C LYS A 35 -23.45 -8.55 -14.08
N CYS A 36 -23.69 -7.48 -13.32
CA CYS A 36 -22.63 -6.56 -12.85
C CYS A 36 -21.80 -7.14 -11.70
N ILE A 37 -22.09 -8.37 -11.25
CA ILE A 37 -21.38 -9.02 -10.15
C ILE A 37 -20.60 -10.22 -10.69
N GLU A 38 -19.31 -10.13 -10.64
CA GLU A 38 -18.37 -11.17 -11.04
C GLU A 38 -17.73 -11.83 -9.82
N ASN A 39 -17.62 -13.17 -9.84
CA ASN A 39 -16.88 -13.90 -8.84
C ASN A 39 -15.46 -14.12 -9.35
N LEU A 40 -14.49 -13.52 -8.70
CA LEU A 40 -13.07 -13.61 -9.09
C LEU A 40 -12.40 -14.89 -8.56
N VAL A 41 -13.03 -15.57 -7.61
CA VAL A 41 -12.57 -16.84 -7.05
C VAL A 41 -13.70 -17.86 -7.12
N GLU A 42 -13.37 -19.09 -7.50
CA GLU A 42 -14.32 -20.19 -7.51
C GLU A 42 -14.77 -20.56 -6.10
N ILE A 43 -16.06 -20.46 -5.83
CA ILE A 43 -16.63 -20.71 -4.50
C ILE A 43 -16.45 -22.17 -4.07
N LYS A 44 -16.41 -23.12 -5.03
CA LYS A 44 -16.28 -24.57 -4.76
C LYS A 44 -14.89 -24.95 -4.24
N SER A 45 -13.86 -24.21 -4.57
CA SER A 45 -12.47 -24.48 -4.16
C SER A 45 -12.11 -23.92 -2.78
N LEU A 46 -12.99 -23.12 -2.15
CA LEU A 46 -12.71 -22.40 -0.93
C LEU A 46 -12.76 -23.33 0.31
N GLN A 47 -11.75 -23.21 1.16
CA GLN A 47 -11.65 -23.85 2.45
C GLN A 47 -12.02 -22.91 3.60
N LYS A 48 -12.23 -23.47 4.79
CA LYS A 48 -12.65 -22.70 5.98
C LYS A 48 -11.64 -21.61 6.37
N ASP A 49 -10.36 -21.85 6.14
CA ASP A 49 -9.27 -20.93 6.52
C ASP A 49 -8.87 -19.96 5.40
N ASP A 50 -9.55 -20.00 4.25
CA ASP A 50 -9.36 -19.04 3.15
C ASP A 50 -10.06 -17.70 3.38
N ALA A 51 -10.67 -17.50 4.55
CA ALA A 51 -11.33 -16.25 4.92
C ALA A 51 -10.42 -15.04 4.66
N ILE A 52 -10.93 -14.04 3.94
CA ILE A 52 -10.20 -12.80 3.70
C ILE A 52 -10.39 -11.89 4.91
N THR A 53 -9.28 -11.51 5.54
CA THR A 53 -9.26 -10.72 6.77
C THR A 53 -8.87 -9.27 6.53
N SER A 54 -7.99 -9.01 5.56
CA SER A 54 -7.53 -7.67 5.22
C SER A 54 -7.42 -7.50 3.70
N MET A 55 -7.73 -6.31 3.22
CA MET A 55 -7.62 -5.94 1.81
C MET A 55 -7.24 -4.47 1.69
N VAL A 56 -6.20 -4.17 0.91
CA VAL A 56 -5.64 -2.81 0.78
C VAL A 56 -5.15 -2.60 -0.65
N TRP A 57 -5.22 -1.37 -1.14
CA TRP A 57 -4.57 -0.98 -2.39
C TRP A 57 -3.04 -1.01 -2.25
N SER A 58 -2.38 -1.61 -3.22
CA SER A 58 -0.92 -1.75 -3.26
C SER A 58 -0.22 -0.51 -3.82
N ASN A 59 -0.91 0.24 -4.66
CA ASN A 59 -0.40 1.42 -5.35
C ASN A 59 -1.42 2.57 -5.34
N SER A 60 -0.94 3.78 -5.56
CA SER A 60 -1.76 4.99 -5.65
C SER A 60 -2.70 4.99 -6.86
N GLU A 61 -2.33 4.29 -7.93
CA GLU A 61 -3.13 4.17 -9.15
C GLU A 61 -4.31 3.19 -9.00
N GLN A 62 -4.41 2.49 -7.87
CA GLN A 62 -5.49 1.55 -7.54
C GLN A 62 -5.67 0.44 -8.60
N THR A 63 -4.58 -0.01 -9.21
CA THR A 63 -4.57 -1.10 -10.18
C THR A 63 -4.21 -2.46 -9.56
N GLU A 64 -3.61 -2.46 -8.36
CA GLU A 64 -3.15 -3.65 -7.68
C GLU A 64 -3.65 -3.70 -6.23
N LEU A 65 -4.22 -4.84 -5.85
CA LEU A 65 -4.76 -5.13 -4.53
C LEU A 65 -3.90 -6.14 -3.78
N LEU A 66 -3.70 -5.92 -2.49
CA LEU A 66 -3.15 -6.90 -1.57
C LEU A 66 -4.29 -7.52 -0.77
N ILE A 67 -4.37 -8.83 -0.74
CA ILE A 67 -5.40 -9.61 -0.07
C ILE A 67 -4.74 -10.50 0.97
N GLY A 68 -5.06 -10.29 2.24
CA GLY A 68 -4.62 -11.14 3.34
C GLY A 68 -5.69 -12.14 3.73
N ARG A 69 -5.29 -13.40 3.89
CA ARG A 69 -6.15 -14.50 4.28
C ARG A 69 -5.87 -14.96 5.71
N LYS A 70 -6.82 -15.63 6.29
CA LYS A 70 -6.71 -16.23 7.63
C LYS A 70 -5.61 -17.29 7.70
N ASN A 71 -5.40 -18.05 6.64
CA ASN A 71 -4.33 -19.05 6.49
C ASN A 71 -2.93 -18.45 6.33
N GLN A 72 -2.75 -17.15 6.64
CA GLN A 72 -1.49 -16.41 6.50
C GLN A 72 -0.94 -16.29 5.08
N GLN A 73 -1.78 -16.52 4.07
CA GLN A 73 -1.42 -16.24 2.68
C GLN A 73 -1.76 -14.79 2.33
N ILE A 74 -0.84 -14.16 1.61
CA ILE A 74 -1.00 -12.83 1.05
C ILE A 74 -0.98 -12.96 -0.46
N GLN A 75 -2.05 -12.56 -1.11
CA GLN A 75 -2.19 -12.62 -2.56
C GLN A 75 -2.22 -11.21 -3.14
N THR A 76 -1.56 -11.06 -4.28
CA THR A 76 -1.63 -9.84 -5.07
C THR A 76 -2.58 -10.07 -6.23
N TYR A 77 -3.58 -9.21 -6.35
CA TYR A 77 -4.54 -9.21 -7.44
C TYR A 77 -4.37 -7.92 -8.25
N ASN A 78 -4.19 -8.07 -9.56
CA ASN A 78 -4.15 -6.95 -10.50
C ASN A 78 -5.50 -6.86 -11.22
N THR A 79 -6.05 -5.66 -11.36
CA THR A 79 -7.38 -5.44 -11.97
C THR A 79 -7.46 -5.89 -13.43
N ILE A 80 -6.31 -5.91 -14.16
CA ILE A 80 -6.22 -6.30 -15.57
C ILE A 80 -5.81 -7.78 -15.71
N HIS A 81 -4.80 -8.21 -14.97
CA HIS A 81 -4.17 -9.53 -15.14
C HIS A 81 -4.67 -10.60 -14.14
N GLY A 82 -5.52 -10.22 -13.19
CA GLY A 82 -5.98 -11.14 -12.14
C GLY A 82 -4.95 -11.42 -11.05
N PHE A 83 -4.99 -12.61 -10.46
CA PHE A 83 -4.05 -13.03 -9.41
C PHE A 83 -2.64 -13.19 -9.96
N THR A 84 -1.65 -12.48 -9.40
CA THR A 84 -0.28 -12.44 -9.90
C THR A 84 0.71 -13.17 -8.99
N LYS A 85 0.72 -12.87 -7.69
CA LYS A 85 1.70 -13.40 -6.73
C LYS A 85 1.03 -13.84 -5.45
N THR A 86 1.59 -14.90 -4.85
CA THR A 86 1.19 -15.37 -3.52
C THR A 86 2.43 -15.42 -2.63
N TYR A 87 2.32 -14.85 -1.44
CA TYR A 87 3.33 -14.89 -0.39
C TYR A 87 2.76 -15.60 0.82
N THR A 88 3.60 -16.34 1.54
CA THR A 88 3.24 -16.95 2.82
C THR A 88 3.87 -16.15 3.94
N ALA A 89 3.09 -15.89 4.99
CA ALA A 89 3.56 -15.17 6.17
C ALA A 89 4.05 -16.18 7.21
N ASP A 90 5.32 -16.57 7.13
CA ASP A 90 5.93 -17.56 8.03
C ASP A 90 6.43 -16.92 9.35
N PHE A 91 5.78 -15.85 9.79
CA PHE A 91 6.13 -15.12 10.99
C PHE A 91 4.93 -14.99 11.91
N GLY A 92 5.11 -15.33 13.16
CA GLY A 92 4.05 -15.22 14.16
C GLY A 92 2.88 -16.19 13.97
N THR A 93 1.85 -16.01 14.76
CA THR A 93 0.66 -16.86 14.76
C THR A 93 -0.61 -16.03 14.65
N GLY A 94 -1.66 -16.60 14.06
CA GLY A 94 -2.97 -15.98 13.93
C GLY A 94 -3.25 -15.39 12.55
N ASP A 95 -4.31 -14.61 12.48
CA ASP A 95 -4.83 -14.05 11.23
C ASP A 95 -4.01 -12.83 10.79
N ILE A 96 -3.98 -12.54 9.48
CA ILE A 96 -3.42 -11.29 8.96
C ILE A 96 -4.41 -10.16 9.28
N VAL A 97 -3.98 -9.19 10.08
CA VAL A 97 -4.82 -8.05 10.53
C VAL A 97 -4.52 -6.74 9.82
N GLY A 98 -3.40 -6.67 9.13
CA GLY A 98 -3.04 -5.48 8.38
C GLY A 98 -2.05 -5.79 7.27
N LEU A 99 -2.18 -5.06 6.18
CA LEU A 99 -1.33 -5.13 5.01
C LEU A 99 -0.93 -3.72 4.59
N GLY A 100 0.17 -3.62 3.89
CA GLY A 100 0.60 -2.38 3.27
C GLY A 100 1.79 -2.59 2.37
N LYS A 101 2.15 -1.55 1.64
CA LYS A 101 3.32 -1.53 0.79
C LYS A 101 4.15 -0.29 1.08
N TYR A 102 5.42 -0.47 1.31
CA TYR A 102 6.39 0.60 1.46
C TYR A 102 7.39 0.53 0.32
N LYS A 103 7.34 1.50 -0.59
CA LYS A 103 8.10 1.46 -1.85
C LYS A 103 7.76 0.14 -2.59
N ARG A 104 8.73 -0.79 -2.66
CA ARG A 104 8.56 -2.13 -3.28
C ARG A 104 8.53 -3.26 -2.25
N ARG A 105 8.45 -2.93 -0.95
CA ARG A 105 8.46 -3.90 0.14
C ARG A 105 7.06 -4.11 0.67
N LEU A 106 6.71 -5.36 0.88
CA LEU A 106 5.46 -5.74 1.52
C LEU A 106 5.60 -5.57 3.03
N VAL A 107 4.54 -5.08 3.66
CA VAL A 107 4.41 -4.98 5.12
C VAL A 107 3.15 -5.75 5.51
N ALA A 108 3.27 -6.68 6.46
CA ALA A 108 2.11 -7.40 6.98
C ALA A 108 2.21 -7.56 8.49
N ALA A 109 1.04 -7.56 9.12
CA ALA A 109 0.88 -7.74 10.55
C ALA A 109 -0.03 -8.93 10.84
N VAL A 110 0.31 -9.71 11.87
CA VAL A 110 -0.48 -10.84 12.36
C VAL A 110 -1.02 -10.59 13.76
N THR A 111 -2.08 -11.28 14.13
CA THR A 111 -2.78 -11.12 15.43
C THR A 111 -1.86 -11.29 16.64
N SER A 112 -0.78 -12.09 16.53
CA SER A 112 0.21 -12.25 17.61
C SER A 112 0.99 -10.96 17.93
N GLY A 113 0.82 -9.89 17.15
CA GLY A 113 1.49 -8.60 17.36
C GLY A 113 2.83 -8.48 16.67
N ILE A 114 3.16 -9.39 15.77
CA ILE A 114 4.38 -9.31 14.98
C ILE A 114 4.06 -8.65 13.65
N VAL A 115 4.84 -7.64 13.30
CA VAL A 115 4.81 -6.98 11.99
C VAL A 115 6.09 -7.33 11.25
N GLN A 116 5.97 -7.83 10.05
CA GLN A 116 7.12 -8.14 9.19
C GLN A 116 7.14 -7.23 7.97
N ILE A 117 8.32 -6.75 7.66
CA ILE A 117 8.63 -5.95 6.49
C ILE A 117 9.59 -6.77 5.62
N TRP A 118 9.14 -7.12 4.40
CA TRP A 118 9.95 -7.91 3.47
C TRP A 118 11.06 -7.05 2.86
N GLY A 119 12.32 -7.40 3.15
CA GLY A 119 13.50 -6.81 2.52
C GLY A 119 14.01 -7.67 1.36
N LYS A 120 14.94 -7.14 0.58
CA LYS A 120 15.60 -7.91 -0.49
C LYS A 120 16.55 -8.99 0.03
N LYS A 121 17.29 -8.71 1.11
CA LYS A 121 18.27 -9.61 1.73
C LYS A 121 17.78 -10.14 3.07
N GLU A 122 17.20 -9.28 3.89
CA GLU A 122 16.74 -9.60 5.25
C GLU A 122 15.33 -9.09 5.47
N HIS A 123 14.58 -9.81 6.28
CA HIS A 123 13.25 -9.41 6.73
C HIS A 123 13.39 -8.70 8.09
N VAL A 124 12.74 -7.55 8.22
CA VAL A 124 12.72 -6.82 9.48
C VAL A 124 11.42 -7.17 10.20
N THR A 125 11.53 -7.71 11.42
CA THR A 125 10.40 -8.01 12.28
C THR A 125 10.34 -7.00 13.42
N VAL A 126 9.13 -6.48 13.68
CA VAL A 126 8.85 -5.54 14.77
C VAL A 126 7.77 -6.16 15.66
N ASN A 127 8.03 -6.20 16.97
CA ASN A 127 7.04 -6.64 17.95
C ASN A 127 6.24 -5.44 18.46
N THR A 128 4.97 -5.39 18.12
CA THR A 128 4.07 -4.28 18.50
C THR A 128 3.27 -4.53 19.78
N GLY A 129 3.42 -5.71 20.36
CA GLY A 129 2.64 -6.17 21.52
C GLY A 129 1.55 -7.15 21.12
N GLY A 130 1.16 -8.03 22.03
CA GLY A 130 0.18 -9.09 21.76
C GLY A 130 -1.22 -8.59 21.47
N LYS A 131 -2.06 -9.47 20.92
CA LYS A 131 -3.50 -9.24 20.62
C LYS A 131 -3.72 -8.03 19.69
N LEU A 132 -3.06 -8.05 18.55
CA LEU A 132 -3.22 -7.03 17.53
C LEU A 132 -4.50 -7.28 16.73
N ASP A 133 -5.39 -6.29 16.63
CA ASP A 133 -6.63 -6.38 15.83
C ASP A 133 -6.54 -5.60 14.52
N LYS A 134 -5.75 -4.53 14.50
CA LYS A 134 -5.59 -3.70 13.29
C LYS A 134 -4.20 -3.13 13.15
N MET A 135 -3.71 -3.13 11.91
CA MET A 135 -2.56 -2.34 11.46
C MET A 135 -2.93 -1.62 10.18
N GLN A 136 -2.54 -0.37 10.06
CA GLN A 136 -2.72 0.43 8.85
C GLN A 136 -1.46 1.24 8.56
N VAL A 137 -1.06 1.28 7.30
CA VAL A 137 0.03 2.15 6.81
C VAL A 137 -0.56 3.50 6.48
N CYS A 138 0.18 4.57 6.73
CA CYS A 138 -0.24 5.92 6.41
C CYS A 138 -0.21 6.12 4.88
N GLU A 139 -1.31 6.61 4.31
CA GLU A 139 -1.41 6.88 2.87
C GLU A 139 -0.54 8.06 2.43
N GLN A 140 -0.38 9.08 3.30
CA GLN A 140 0.41 10.28 3.01
C GLN A 140 1.91 10.03 3.15
N ASP A 141 2.31 9.24 4.14
CA ASP A 141 3.69 8.84 4.37
C ASP A 141 3.77 7.33 4.60
N SER A 142 4.09 6.60 3.57
CA SER A 142 4.22 5.13 3.62
C SER A 142 5.35 4.63 4.55
N THR A 143 6.16 5.54 5.14
CA THR A 143 7.14 5.17 6.16
C THR A 143 6.51 4.93 7.53
N LEU A 144 5.28 5.43 7.75
CA LEU A 144 4.58 5.35 9.02
C LEU A 144 3.49 4.29 8.98
N PHE A 145 3.36 3.53 10.05
CA PHE A 145 2.23 2.65 10.27
C PHE A 145 1.75 2.72 11.71
N ALA A 146 0.46 2.50 11.90
CA ALA A 146 -0.16 2.49 13.21
C ALA A 146 -0.70 1.10 13.53
N THR A 147 -0.68 0.76 14.82
CA THR A 147 -1.13 -0.54 15.34
C THR A 147 -2.01 -0.35 16.57
N GLY A 148 -2.97 -1.25 16.74
CA GLY A 148 -3.84 -1.26 17.92
C GLY A 148 -4.60 -2.58 18.05
N GLY A 149 -5.07 -2.88 19.26
CA GLY A 149 -5.78 -4.14 19.53
C GLY A 149 -6.38 -4.23 20.92
N GLU A 150 -6.63 -5.46 21.39
CA GLU A 150 -7.15 -5.72 22.72
C GLU A 150 -6.05 -5.52 23.76
N GLU A 151 -6.29 -4.64 24.74
CA GLU A 151 -5.33 -4.19 25.76
C GLU A 151 -4.01 -3.66 25.16
N ASN A 152 -4.04 -3.31 23.89
CA ASN A 152 -2.93 -2.75 23.12
C ASN A 152 -3.35 -1.39 22.57
N ASP A 153 -2.92 -0.32 23.27
CA ASP A 153 -3.21 1.07 22.89
C ASP A 153 -2.59 1.40 21.52
N LEU A 154 -3.08 2.45 20.89
CA LEU A 154 -2.53 2.96 19.64
C LEU A 154 -1.03 3.22 19.77
N LYS A 155 -0.26 2.68 18.83
CA LYS A 155 1.17 2.95 18.64
C LYS A 155 1.41 3.34 17.19
N ILE A 156 2.21 4.37 16.97
CA ILE A 156 2.67 4.77 15.64
C ILE A 156 4.14 4.40 15.54
N TRP A 157 4.49 3.75 14.45
CA TRP A 157 5.79 3.20 14.17
C TRP A 157 6.37 3.79 12.89
N LYS A 158 7.67 3.87 12.82
CA LYS A 158 8.38 4.20 11.59
C LYS A 158 9.10 2.96 11.05
N ILE A 159 8.96 2.74 9.77
CA ILE A 159 9.57 1.59 9.09
C ILE A 159 11.10 1.70 9.20
N GLY A 160 11.72 0.68 9.77
CA GLY A 160 13.15 0.63 10.05
C GLY A 160 13.53 0.87 11.51
N GLU A 161 12.63 1.38 12.33
CA GLU A 161 12.84 1.56 13.77
C GLU A 161 12.19 0.41 14.56
N LYS A 162 12.85 0.00 15.64
CA LYS A 162 12.34 -1.08 16.52
C LYS A 162 11.45 -0.56 17.63
N GLU A 163 11.54 0.74 17.93
CA GLU A 163 10.76 1.41 18.95
C GLU A 163 9.64 2.23 18.34
N PRO A 164 8.47 2.34 19.01
CA PRO A 164 7.37 3.15 18.51
C PRO A 164 7.72 4.65 18.61
N LEU A 165 7.48 5.38 17.53
CA LEU A 165 7.60 6.84 17.50
C LEU A 165 6.63 7.50 18.48
N PHE A 166 5.43 6.93 18.59
CA PHE A 166 4.39 7.40 19.50
C PHE A 166 3.69 6.22 20.16
N THR A 167 3.45 6.33 21.47
CA THR A 167 2.63 5.38 22.22
C THR A 167 1.53 6.15 22.93
N ALA A 168 0.29 5.87 22.57
CA ALA A 168 -0.87 6.48 23.19
C ALA A 168 -0.95 6.12 24.69
N LYS A 169 -1.59 7.00 25.44
CA LYS A 169 -1.91 6.79 26.85
C LYS A 169 -3.41 6.87 27.02
N ASN A 170 -3.99 5.92 27.74
CA ASN A 170 -5.42 5.89 28.02
C ASN A 170 -5.87 7.16 28.80
N LEU A 171 -7.16 7.43 28.77
CA LEU A 171 -7.77 8.47 29.62
C LEU A 171 -7.54 8.16 31.11
N PRO A 172 -7.56 9.16 31.99
CA PRO A 172 -7.52 8.95 33.43
C PRO A 172 -8.62 8.01 33.87
N HIS A 173 -8.41 7.38 35.03
CA HIS A 173 -9.46 6.63 35.71
C HIS A 173 -10.69 7.52 35.93
N ASP A 174 -11.83 6.91 36.01
CA ASP A 174 -13.06 7.62 36.33
C ASP A 174 -13.08 8.07 37.82
N TRP A 175 -14.18 8.67 38.25
CA TRP A 175 -14.34 9.13 39.62
C TRP A 175 -14.35 8.00 40.66
N LEU A 176 -14.61 6.74 40.23
CA LEU A 176 -14.52 5.53 41.02
C LEU A 176 -13.12 4.87 40.97
N GLN A 177 -12.14 5.52 40.39
CA GLN A 177 -10.79 5.01 40.11
C GLN A 177 -10.75 3.77 39.19
N LEU A 178 -11.82 3.53 38.43
CA LEU A 178 -11.88 2.42 37.50
C LEU A 178 -11.13 2.77 36.20
N ARG A 179 -10.31 1.84 35.74
CA ARG A 179 -9.61 1.95 34.48
C ARG A 179 -10.60 1.77 33.31
N ARG A 180 -10.59 2.67 32.35
CA ARG A 180 -11.31 2.49 31.09
C ARG A 180 -10.66 1.39 30.26
N SER A 181 -11.47 0.42 29.81
CA SER A 181 -10.97 -0.67 28.98
C SER A 181 -10.45 -0.17 27.64
N VAL A 182 -9.40 -0.80 27.15
CA VAL A 182 -8.77 -0.51 25.86
C VAL A 182 -9.02 -1.68 24.91
N TRP A 183 -9.68 -1.40 23.82
CA TRP A 183 -9.84 -2.37 22.74
C TRP A 183 -10.00 -1.62 21.42
N VAL A 184 -8.89 -1.43 20.72
CA VAL A 184 -8.87 -0.79 19.41
C VAL A 184 -9.35 -1.80 18.37
N THR A 185 -10.49 -1.54 17.72
CA THR A 185 -11.03 -2.41 16.67
C THR A 185 -10.60 -1.98 15.27
N ASP A 186 -10.47 -0.69 15.07
CA ASP A 186 -10.01 -0.13 13.81
C ASP A 186 -9.41 1.26 14.02
N LEU A 187 -8.59 1.71 13.05
CA LEU A 187 -7.90 2.99 13.09
C LEU A 187 -7.82 3.59 11.68
N ALA A 188 -7.77 4.91 11.62
CA ALA A 188 -7.64 5.64 10.36
C ALA A 188 -6.71 6.85 10.53
N PHE A 189 -5.71 6.98 9.66
CA PHE A 189 -4.90 8.18 9.57
C PHE A 189 -5.72 9.31 8.94
N LEU A 190 -5.79 10.44 9.62
CA LEU A 190 -6.35 11.69 9.06
C LEU A 190 -5.23 12.50 8.40
N THR A 191 -4.12 12.61 9.10
CA THR A 191 -2.85 13.16 8.61
C THR A 191 -1.70 12.27 9.09
N GLN A 192 -0.46 12.62 8.77
CA GLN A 192 0.72 11.89 9.25
C GLN A 192 0.79 11.80 10.78
N ASP A 193 0.37 12.86 11.47
CA ASP A 193 0.46 13.00 12.91
C ASP A 193 -0.84 12.74 13.66
N VAL A 194 -1.98 12.72 12.94
CA VAL A 194 -3.30 12.63 13.53
C VAL A 194 -3.98 11.33 13.15
N VAL A 195 -4.31 10.54 14.15
CA VAL A 195 -4.94 9.22 13.99
C VAL A 195 -6.27 9.19 14.74
N ALA A 196 -7.32 8.78 14.05
CA ALA A 196 -8.62 8.47 14.65
C ALA A 196 -8.70 6.97 14.94
N VAL A 197 -9.19 6.62 16.10
CA VAL A 197 -9.29 5.24 16.58
C VAL A 197 -10.72 4.97 17.05
N CYS A 198 -11.27 3.84 16.65
CA CYS A 198 -12.53 3.35 17.22
C CYS A 198 -12.30 2.14 18.14
N SER A 199 -13.13 2.05 19.17
CA SER A 199 -13.03 1.00 20.18
C SER A 199 -14.29 0.14 20.23
N ARG A 200 -14.11 -1.14 20.55
CA ARG A 200 -15.22 -2.06 20.83
C ARG A 200 -16.13 -1.60 21.98
N HIS A 201 -15.60 -0.75 22.85
CA HIS A 201 -16.36 -0.16 23.96
C HIS A 201 -17.15 1.10 23.57
N GLY A 202 -17.18 1.45 22.27
CA GLY A 202 -17.96 2.60 21.76
C GLY A 202 -17.20 3.91 21.76
N TYR A 203 -15.95 3.95 22.12
CA TYR A 203 -15.16 5.19 22.07
C TYR A 203 -14.64 5.44 20.66
N VAL A 204 -14.79 6.68 20.22
CA VAL A 204 -14.11 7.22 19.03
C VAL A 204 -13.17 8.31 19.51
N ARG A 205 -11.88 8.08 19.35
CA ARG A 205 -10.83 8.93 19.91
C ARG A 205 -9.94 9.50 18.82
N LEU A 206 -9.55 10.73 18.98
CA LEU A 206 -8.57 11.41 18.15
C LEU A 206 -7.26 11.56 18.91
N TYR A 207 -6.18 11.10 18.32
CA TYR A 207 -4.82 11.26 18.83
C TYR A 207 -4.03 12.17 17.89
N ASP A 208 -3.28 13.11 18.45
CA ASP A 208 -2.29 13.93 17.75
C ASP A 208 -0.93 13.67 18.39
N SER A 209 -0.02 13.09 17.62
CA SER A 209 1.33 12.69 18.10
C SER A 209 2.17 13.89 18.57
N ARG A 210 1.91 15.09 18.03
CA ARG A 210 2.63 16.32 18.36
C ARG A 210 2.09 17.01 19.58
N ALA A 211 0.80 16.81 19.89
CA ALA A 211 0.15 17.53 20.98
C ALA A 211 0.34 16.81 22.32
N GLN A 212 -0.15 15.59 22.43
CA GLN A 212 -0.09 14.83 23.69
C GLN A 212 -0.33 13.34 23.46
N ARG A 213 0.14 12.52 24.39
CA ARG A 213 -0.07 11.07 24.36
C ARG A 213 -1.50 10.63 24.66
N ARG A 214 -2.30 11.45 25.36
CA ARG A 214 -3.72 11.20 25.61
C ARG A 214 -4.56 11.65 24.41
N PRO A 215 -5.79 11.11 24.24
CA PRO A 215 -6.66 11.54 23.16
C PRO A 215 -6.99 13.04 23.29
N VAL A 216 -6.94 13.75 22.17
CA VAL A 216 -7.31 15.17 22.07
C VAL A 216 -8.83 15.31 22.07
N CYS A 217 -9.53 14.38 21.43
CA CYS A 217 -10.99 14.30 21.43
C CYS A 217 -11.44 12.88 21.78
N ASN A 218 -12.49 12.75 22.56
CA ASN A 218 -13.13 11.48 22.87
C ASN A 218 -14.64 11.62 22.72
N VAL A 219 -15.20 10.87 21.80
CA VAL A 219 -16.65 10.75 21.59
C VAL A 219 -17.08 9.39 22.09
N ASP A 220 -18.06 9.39 22.98
CA ASP A 220 -18.59 8.16 23.58
C ASP A 220 -19.96 7.83 23.00
N PHE A 221 -20.06 6.62 22.45
CA PHE A 221 -21.30 6.03 21.98
C PHE A 221 -21.74 4.94 22.96
N GLU A 222 -22.44 5.32 23.98
CA GLU A 222 -22.89 4.41 25.03
C GLU A 222 -23.53 3.14 24.46
N ALA A 223 -23.12 1.97 24.99
CA ALA A 223 -23.61 0.66 24.64
C ALA A 223 -23.53 0.27 23.14
N LYS A 224 -22.67 0.91 22.36
CA LYS A 224 -22.47 0.63 20.93
C LYS A 224 -21.02 0.21 20.70
N ALA A 225 -20.82 -1.03 20.26
CA ALA A 225 -19.48 -1.46 19.84
C ALA A 225 -19.15 -0.88 18.45
N ALA A 226 -18.13 -0.04 18.35
CA ALA A 226 -17.62 0.40 17.07
C ALA A 226 -16.79 -0.72 16.43
N THR A 227 -16.96 -0.93 15.13
CA THR A 227 -16.37 -2.06 14.39
C THR A 227 -15.39 -1.63 13.31
N CYS A 228 -15.64 -0.50 12.67
CA CYS A 228 -14.78 0.03 11.63
C CYS A 228 -14.83 1.57 11.60
N ILE A 229 -13.76 2.18 11.13
CA ILE A 229 -13.62 3.62 10.97
C ILE A 229 -12.95 3.94 9.65
N THR A 230 -13.42 4.98 8.97
CA THR A 230 -12.82 5.46 7.72
C THR A 230 -12.71 6.98 7.75
N ARG A 231 -11.61 7.52 7.24
CA ARG A 231 -11.39 8.94 7.07
C ARG A 231 -12.44 9.53 6.14
N GLY A 232 -12.97 10.71 6.48
CA GLY A 232 -13.82 11.50 5.60
C GLY A 232 -13.01 12.36 4.61
N PHE A 233 -13.73 13.14 3.80
CA PHE A 233 -13.09 14.12 2.92
C PHE A 233 -12.57 15.33 3.66
N ASP A 234 -13.25 15.74 4.74
CA ASP A 234 -12.78 16.78 5.62
C ASP A 234 -11.71 16.27 6.59
N GLU A 235 -10.77 17.12 6.99
CA GLU A 235 -9.62 16.75 7.82
C GLU A 235 -9.97 16.11 9.18
N ARG A 236 -11.12 16.44 9.77
CA ARG A 236 -11.54 15.93 11.08
C ARG A 236 -12.89 15.23 11.05
N GLN A 237 -13.29 14.76 9.89
CA GLN A 237 -14.52 14.00 9.71
C GLN A 237 -14.20 12.52 9.54
N VAL A 238 -14.93 11.68 10.24
CA VAL A 238 -14.79 10.22 10.15
C VAL A 238 -16.15 9.55 10.03
N TYR A 239 -16.17 8.41 9.38
CA TYR A 239 -17.34 7.55 9.30
C TYR A 239 -17.09 6.31 10.15
N VAL A 240 -18.03 6.03 11.05
CA VAL A 240 -17.90 4.93 12.03
C VAL A 240 -19.06 3.97 11.88
N GLY A 241 -18.71 2.71 11.70
CA GLY A 241 -19.68 1.59 11.68
C GLY A 241 -19.75 0.91 13.04
N PHE A 242 -20.95 0.43 13.37
CA PHE A 242 -21.24 -0.21 14.66
C PHE A 242 -21.75 -1.64 14.51
N GLY A 243 -21.59 -2.43 15.55
CA GLY A 243 -21.99 -3.83 15.61
C GLY A 243 -23.49 -4.08 15.47
N ARG A 244 -24.33 -3.06 15.71
CA ARG A 244 -25.79 -3.12 15.51
C ARG A 244 -26.25 -2.61 14.15
N GLY A 245 -25.33 -2.41 13.18
CA GLY A 245 -25.66 -1.92 11.84
C GLY A 245 -25.87 -0.41 11.75
N GLN A 246 -25.57 0.33 12.79
CA GLN A 246 -25.60 1.78 12.75
C GLN A 246 -24.33 2.28 12.06
N LEU A 247 -24.49 3.32 11.25
CA LEU A 247 -23.41 4.03 10.57
C LEU A 247 -23.57 5.52 10.83
N HIS A 248 -22.59 6.12 11.44
CA HIS A 248 -22.59 7.54 11.76
C HIS A 248 -21.41 8.26 11.15
N GLN A 249 -21.65 9.46 10.70
CA GLN A 249 -20.63 10.45 10.45
C GLN A 249 -20.34 11.17 11.76
N VAL A 250 -19.08 11.36 12.09
CA VAL A 250 -18.63 12.00 13.33
C VAL A 250 -17.71 13.16 12.98
N ASP A 251 -18.07 14.35 13.44
CA ASP A 251 -17.19 15.51 13.39
C ASP A 251 -16.37 15.56 14.68
N LEU A 252 -15.07 15.28 14.54
CA LEU A 252 -14.12 15.27 15.66
C LEU A 252 -13.74 16.67 16.15
N ARG A 253 -14.09 17.73 15.43
CA ARG A 253 -13.96 19.12 15.93
C ARG A 253 -15.01 19.44 16.98
N ARG A 254 -16.24 19.01 16.70
CA ARG A 254 -17.40 19.22 17.57
C ARG A 254 -17.54 18.15 18.65
N GLY A 255 -16.90 17.01 18.45
CA GLY A 255 -17.04 15.85 19.33
C GLY A 255 -18.45 15.25 19.34
N LYS A 256 -19.22 15.41 18.26
CA LYS A 256 -20.61 14.99 18.16
C LYS A 256 -20.86 14.16 16.90
N PRO A 257 -21.68 13.12 17.00
CA PRO A 257 -22.15 12.39 15.83
C PRO A 257 -23.23 13.17 15.09
N ASP A 258 -23.18 13.05 13.78
CA ASP A 258 -24.22 13.53 12.88
C ASP A 258 -25.32 12.48 12.70
N LYS A 259 -26.39 12.86 11.97
CA LYS A 259 -27.47 11.96 11.59
C LYS A 259 -26.91 10.72 10.87
N GLY A 260 -27.26 9.55 11.35
CA GLY A 260 -26.74 8.28 10.83
C GLY A 260 -27.38 7.86 9.53
N TYR A 261 -26.68 6.97 8.82
CA TYR A 261 -27.16 6.27 7.64
C TYR A 261 -28.06 5.09 8.04
N LYS A 262 -29.13 4.83 7.30
CA LYS A 262 -30.11 3.80 7.61
C LYS A 262 -30.00 2.59 6.67
N GLY A 263 -30.53 1.46 7.09
CA GLY A 263 -30.76 0.30 6.22
C GLY A 263 -29.93 -0.94 6.54
N ALA A 264 -28.84 -0.85 7.33
CA ALA A 264 -28.09 -2.02 7.76
C ALA A 264 -28.73 -2.63 9.04
N VAL A 265 -28.80 -3.96 9.09
CA VAL A 265 -29.34 -4.71 10.22
C VAL A 265 -28.22 -5.47 10.95
N GLY A 266 -27.25 -5.99 10.21
CA GLY A 266 -26.08 -6.65 10.80
C GLY A 266 -24.91 -5.71 11.06
N ALA A 267 -23.94 -6.16 11.86
CA ALA A 267 -22.72 -5.41 12.13
C ALA A 267 -22.05 -4.95 10.82
N ILE A 268 -21.67 -3.68 10.77
CA ILE A 268 -20.91 -3.13 9.65
C ILE A 268 -19.47 -3.62 9.78
N THR A 269 -18.93 -4.18 8.72
CA THR A 269 -17.59 -4.76 8.73
C THR A 269 -16.55 -3.84 8.15
N ASN A 270 -16.90 -3.09 7.10
CA ASN A 270 -15.99 -2.13 6.49
C ASN A 270 -16.78 -1.02 5.78
N ILE A 271 -16.13 0.12 5.59
CA ILE A 271 -16.67 1.32 4.93
C ILE A 271 -15.61 1.82 3.96
N ALA A 272 -16.00 2.14 2.74
CA ALA A 272 -15.16 2.80 1.76
C ALA A 272 -15.88 4.04 1.21
N LEU A 273 -15.14 5.07 0.89
CA LEU A 273 -15.65 6.31 0.30
C LEU A 273 -15.17 6.42 -1.15
N HIS A 274 -16.02 6.95 -2.01
CA HIS A 274 -15.69 7.32 -3.38
C HIS A 274 -15.74 8.83 -3.57
N THR A 275 -14.86 9.35 -4.41
CA THR A 275 -14.71 10.80 -4.68
C THR A 275 -16.01 11.48 -5.14
N ASP A 276 -16.89 10.77 -5.82
CA ASP A 276 -18.21 11.27 -6.26
C ASP A 276 -19.23 11.42 -5.12
N GLY A 277 -18.80 11.40 -3.88
CA GLY A 277 -19.68 11.54 -2.74
C GLY A 277 -20.54 10.32 -2.46
N LEU A 278 -20.02 9.12 -2.72
CA LEU A 278 -20.67 7.85 -2.40
C LEU A 278 -19.98 7.18 -1.21
N LEU A 279 -20.80 6.60 -0.36
CA LEU A 279 -20.38 5.80 0.76
C LEU A 279 -20.82 4.35 0.55
N VAL A 280 -19.83 3.46 0.44
CA VAL A 280 -20.04 2.03 0.31
C VAL A 280 -19.81 1.35 1.63
N SER A 281 -20.78 0.57 2.10
CA SER A 281 -20.68 -0.16 3.37
C SER A 281 -20.99 -1.64 3.17
N THR A 282 -20.23 -2.47 3.85
CA THR A 282 -20.44 -3.92 3.94
C THR A 282 -20.87 -4.32 5.34
N SER A 283 -21.69 -5.36 5.44
CA SER A 283 -22.17 -5.83 6.73
C SER A 283 -22.29 -7.36 6.81
N LEU A 284 -22.39 -7.87 8.04
CA LEU A 284 -22.56 -9.30 8.30
C LEU A 284 -23.94 -9.83 7.85
N ASP A 285 -24.88 -8.96 7.51
CA ASP A 285 -26.18 -9.34 6.94
C ASP A 285 -26.09 -9.76 5.45
N ARG A 286 -24.86 -9.88 4.90
CA ARG A 286 -24.53 -10.31 3.55
C ARG A 286 -24.94 -9.31 2.46
N HIS A 287 -25.19 -8.06 2.84
CA HIS A 287 -25.52 -7.01 1.90
C HIS A 287 -24.38 -5.99 1.79
N ILE A 288 -24.14 -5.56 0.55
CA ILE A 288 -23.45 -4.32 0.27
C ILE A 288 -24.49 -3.21 0.09
N ARG A 289 -24.15 -2.02 0.54
CA ARG A 289 -24.99 -0.82 0.42
C ARG A 289 -24.17 0.35 -0.06
N VAL A 290 -24.76 1.09 -0.98
CA VAL A 290 -24.22 2.36 -1.46
C VAL A 290 -25.18 3.47 -1.04
N HIS A 291 -24.66 4.45 -0.34
CA HIS A 291 -25.41 5.61 0.10
C HIS A 291 -24.83 6.88 -0.54
N ALA A 292 -25.67 7.85 -0.80
CA ALA A 292 -25.21 9.20 -1.08
C ALA A 292 -24.67 9.83 0.19
N LEU A 293 -23.49 10.44 0.10
CA LEU A 293 -22.77 10.96 1.27
C LEU A 293 -23.52 12.11 1.94
N HIS A 294 -24.02 13.05 1.16
CA HIS A 294 -24.68 14.27 1.66
C HIS A 294 -26.13 14.05 2.06
N SER A 295 -26.94 13.45 1.18
CA SER A 295 -28.37 13.20 1.44
C SER A 295 -28.59 12.04 2.41
N LYS A 296 -27.59 11.14 2.53
CA LYS A 296 -27.65 9.93 3.37
C LYS A 296 -28.70 8.91 2.90
N ASP A 297 -29.18 9.05 1.66
CA ASP A 297 -30.13 8.15 1.05
C ASP A 297 -29.47 6.87 0.59
N LEU A 298 -30.20 5.76 0.71
CA LEU A 298 -29.75 4.47 0.20
C LEU A 298 -30.02 4.40 -1.31
N LEU A 299 -28.95 4.43 -2.11
CA LEU A 299 -29.01 4.36 -3.56
C LEU A 299 -29.06 2.93 -4.08
N TYR A 300 -28.27 2.04 -3.48
CA TYR A 300 -28.17 0.66 -3.94
C TYR A 300 -28.00 -0.30 -2.76
N LYS A 301 -28.65 -1.46 -2.86
CA LYS A 301 -28.55 -2.56 -1.89
C LYS A 301 -28.54 -3.87 -2.62
N GLN A 302 -27.49 -4.68 -2.42
CA GLN A 302 -27.33 -5.97 -3.07
C GLN A 302 -26.97 -7.08 -2.08
N TYR A 303 -27.63 -8.23 -2.24
CA TYR A 303 -27.34 -9.43 -1.48
C TYR A 303 -26.22 -10.24 -2.13
N LEU A 304 -25.16 -10.59 -1.37
CA LEU A 304 -23.96 -11.26 -1.89
C LEU A 304 -23.75 -12.68 -1.35
N THR A 305 -24.76 -13.32 -0.81
CA THR A 305 -24.78 -14.72 -0.32
C THR A 305 -23.89 -15.01 0.89
N SER A 306 -22.70 -14.43 0.99
CA SER A 306 -21.73 -14.67 2.06
C SER A 306 -21.59 -13.48 3.01
N LYS A 307 -21.14 -13.74 4.26
CA LYS A 307 -20.82 -12.69 5.24
C LYS A 307 -19.61 -11.89 4.74
N LEU A 308 -19.75 -10.60 4.59
CA LEU A 308 -18.71 -9.73 4.04
C LEU A 308 -17.69 -9.35 5.10
N SER A 309 -16.43 -9.20 4.71
CA SER A 309 -15.33 -8.77 5.58
C SER A 309 -14.78 -7.40 5.21
N CYS A 310 -14.35 -7.22 3.96
CA CYS A 310 -13.68 -6.02 3.48
C CYS A 310 -14.34 -5.49 2.21
N VAL A 311 -14.18 -4.19 1.97
CA VAL A 311 -14.58 -3.52 0.72
C VAL A 311 -13.54 -2.49 0.35
N LEU A 312 -13.21 -2.41 -0.93
CA LEU A 312 -12.45 -1.33 -1.54
C LEU A 312 -13.23 -0.80 -2.74
N VAL A 313 -13.13 0.48 -2.96
CA VAL A 313 -13.73 1.18 -4.09
C VAL A 313 -12.58 1.79 -4.87
N GLN A 314 -12.61 1.63 -6.19
CA GLN A 314 -11.64 2.25 -7.06
C GLN A 314 -12.08 3.69 -7.31
N SER A 315 -11.22 4.66 -7.03
CA SER A 315 -11.43 6.04 -7.43
C SER A 315 -11.25 6.12 -8.95
N GLU A 316 -11.90 7.08 -9.62
CA GLU A 316 -11.68 7.28 -11.05
C GLU A 316 -10.19 7.47 -11.34
N THR A 317 -9.51 6.40 -11.68
CA THR A 317 -8.26 6.48 -12.39
C THR A 317 -8.60 6.71 -13.84
N THR A 318 -8.00 7.73 -14.42
CA THR A 318 -7.96 7.92 -15.86
C THR A 318 -7.65 6.56 -16.49
N THR A 319 -8.68 5.90 -16.99
CA THR A 319 -8.53 4.63 -17.71
C THR A 319 -7.57 4.92 -18.85
N PRO A 320 -6.38 4.29 -18.94
CA PRO A 320 -5.66 4.35 -20.18
C PRO A 320 -6.59 3.72 -21.21
N LEU A 321 -6.96 4.51 -22.21
CA LEU A 321 -7.71 4.09 -23.38
C LEU A 321 -6.98 2.93 -24.05
N LEU A 322 -7.25 1.70 -23.62
CA LEU A 322 -6.95 0.46 -24.32
C LEU A 322 -8.15 -0.47 -24.17
N LYS A 323 -9.33 0.02 -24.54
CA LYS A 323 -10.35 -0.87 -25.06
C LYS A 323 -9.99 -1.14 -26.51
N VAL A 324 -9.24 -2.19 -26.73
CA VAL A 324 -9.22 -2.84 -28.04
C VAL A 324 -10.55 -3.57 -28.16
N GLU A 325 -11.58 -2.85 -28.57
CA GLU A 325 -12.70 -3.45 -29.27
C GLU A 325 -12.22 -3.66 -30.70
N GLY A 326 -11.82 -4.87 -31.01
CA GLY A 326 -11.39 -5.28 -32.33
C GLY A 326 -11.68 -6.76 -32.50
N GLU A 327 -12.89 -7.10 -32.88
CA GLU A 327 -13.06 -8.25 -33.76
C GLU A 327 -12.25 -7.97 -35.03
N VAL A 328 -11.02 -8.47 -35.03
CA VAL A 328 -10.21 -8.50 -36.25
C VAL A 328 -10.70 -9.66 -37.07
N LYS A 329 -11.47 -9.35 -38.11
CA LYS A 329 -11.51 -10.21 -39.30
C LYS A 329 -10.07 -10.31 -39.81
N GLU A 330 -9.56 -11.54 -39.82
CA GLU A 330 -8.38 -11.89 -40.58
C GLU A 330 -8.64 -11.55 -42.04
N GLU A 331 -7.88 -10.63 -42.61
CA GLU A 331 -7.39 -10.66 -43.98
C GLU A 331 -6.54 -9.41 -44.23
N ASP A 332 -5.28 -9.70 -44.61
CA ASP A 332 -4.34 -8.85 -45.35
C ASP A 332 -3.76 -7.56 -44.75
N GLN A 333 -2.53 -7.66 -44.41
CA GLN A 333 -1.36 -6.81 -44.74
C GLN A 333 -0.37 -6.72 -43.59
N LEU A 334 0.44 -7.77 -43.45
CA LEU A 334 1.79 -7.68 -42.88
C LEU A 334 2.67 -6.82 -43.81
N GLN A 335 2.73 -5.52 -43.58
CA GLN A 335 3.88 -4.75 -43.98
C GLN A 335 4.84 -4.70 -42.80
N GLU A 336 5.84 -5.57 -42.91
CA GLU A 336 7.05 -5.50 -42.12
C GLU A 336 7.71 -4.16 -42.35
N LEU A 337 7.68 -3.26 -41.38
CA LEU A 337 8.64 -2.17 -41.29
C LEU A 337 9.98 -2.78 -40.85
N GLU A 338 10.72 -3.27 -41.83
CA GLU A 338 12.17 -3.49 -41.72
C GLU A 338 12.80 -2.12 -41.46
N VAL A 339 13.09 -1.82 -40.19
CA VAL A 339 14.06 -0.76 -39.87
C VAL A 339 15.41 -1.33 -40.30
N LYS A 340 15.93 -0.79 -41.38
CA LYS A 340 17.26 -1.14 -41.89
C LYS A 340 18.29 -0.81 -40.82
N GLU A 341 19.17 -1.76 -40.54
CA GLU A 341 20.28 -1.60 -39.59
C GLU A 341 21.18 -0.39 -39.88
N ASP A 342 21.17 0.11 -41.12
CA ASP A 342 21.94 1.27 -41.59
C ASP A 342 21.48 2.62 -40.97
N ASP A 343 20.22 2.72 -40.51
CA ASP A 343 19.72 3.96 -39.91
C ASP A 343 20.11 4.11 -38.43
N LEU A 344 20.47 3.02 -37.75
CA LEU A 344 20.92 3.04 -36.35
C LEU A 344 22.38 3.53 -36.23
N ASP A 345 23.22 3.22 -37.20
CA ASP A 345 24.62 3.67 -37.23
C ASP A 345 24.73 5.18 -37.47
N VAL A 346 23.84 5.73 -38.28
CA VAL A 346 23.77 7.19 -38.53
C VAL A 346 23.29 7.99 -37.32
N ILE A 347 22.47 7.37 -36.45
CA ILE A 347 22.02 8.00 -35.19
C ILE A 347 23.14 7.95 -34.17
N PHE A 348 23.95 6.88 -34.15
CA PHE A 348 25.07 6.71 -33.22
C PHE A 348 26.22 7.69 -33.49
N ASP A 349 26.50 7.99 -34.77
CA ASP A 349 27.54 8.96 -35.19
C ASP A 349 27.14 10.44 -34.90
N LYS A 350 25.85 10.71 -34.69
CA LYS A 350 25.35 12.04 -34.32
C LYS A 350 25.24 12.31 -32.81
N MET A 351 25.52 11.32 -31.96
CA MET A 351 25.55 11.53 -30.53
C MET A 351 26.88 12.17 -30.10
N GLU A 352 26.80 13.41 -29.63
CA GLU A 352 27.95 14.12 -29.05
C GLU A 352 28.49 13.35 -27.84
N THR A 353 29.75 12.93 -27.90
CA THR A 353 30.50 12.32 -26.81
C THR A 353 30.81 13.38 -25.75
N ILE A 354 30.13 13.33 -24.63
CA ILE A 354 30.45 14.13 -23.44
C ILE A 354 31.70 13.52 -22.78
N GLY A 355 32.87 14.13 -23.04
CA GLY A 355 34.05 13.78 -22.27
C GLY A 355 35.43 13.81 -22.95
N GLU A 356 35.76 14.77 -23.77
CA GLU A 356 37.19 15.04 -24.07
C GLU A 356 37.54 16.50 -23.81
N LYS A 357 38.41 16.73 -22.81
CA LYS A 357 39.08 18.01 -22.58
C LYS A 357 40.18 18.18 -23.62
N PRO A 358 40.28 19.33 -24.31
CA PRO A 358 41.32 19.54 -25.33
C PRO A 358 42.72 19.64 -24.69
N ARG A 359 43.65 18.80 -25.15
CA ARG A 359 45.09 18.92 -24.90
C ARG A 359 45.60 20.17 -25.58
N LYS A 360 46.11 21.11 -24.80
CA LYS A 360 46.88 22.27 -25.29
C LYS A 360 48.24 21.80 -25.78
N LYS A 361 48.56 22.17 -27.03
CA LYS A 361 49.87 22.01 -27.65
C LYS A 361 50.91 22.91 -26.98
N HIS A 362 52.08 22.35 -26.73
CA HIS A 362 53.32 22.97 -26.35
C HIS A 362 53.79 23.95 -27.46
N ILE A 363 54.18 25.16 -27.06
CA ILE A 363 55.14 26.02 -27.79
C ILE A 363 56.18 26.43 -26.79
N GLU A 364 57.43 26.11 -27.17
CA GLU A 364 58.66 26.44 -26.47
C GLU A 364 58.97 27.94 -26.56
N ALA A 365 59.52 28.51 -25.48
CA ALA A 365 60.67 29.40 -25.52
C ALA A 365 60.95 29.93 -24.10
N SER A 366 62.04 29.49 -23.58
CA SER A 366 63.28 30.20 -23.14
C SER A 366 63.22 31.08 -21.88
N GLU A 367 64.07 30.66 -20.94
CA GLU A 367 65.01 31.45 -20.10
C GLU A 367 64.39 32.43 -19.11
N THR A 368 64.75 32.50 -17.85
CA THR A 368 66.06 32.47 -17.11
C THR A 368 65.79 32.48 -15.60
N GLU A 369 66.72 31.88 -14.84
CA GLU A 369 67.30 32.24 -13.53
C GLU A 369 66.38 32.57 -12.36
N ALA A 370 66.62 32.26 -11.10
CA ALA A 370 67.70 31.62 -10.35
C ALA A 370 67.30 31.61 -8.86
N LEU A 371 67.94 30.72 -8.10
CA LEU A 371 68.27 30.83 -6.68
C LEU A 371 67.13 30.79 -5.64
N ASP A 372 67.14 30.13 -4.51
CA ASP A 372 68.21 29.46 -3.75
C ASP A 372 67.57 28.72 -2.52
N ARG A 373 68.18 27.63 -2.15
CA ARG A 373 68.39 27.08 -0.78
C ARG A 373 67.22 27.05 0.23
N SER A 374 67.03 26.07 1.05
CA SER A 374 67.92 25.09 1.65
C SER A 374 67.18 24.12 2.60
N GLU A 375 67.65 22.89 2.67
CA GLU A 375 67.91 22.03 3.81
C GLU A 375 66.77 21.59 4.75
N ALA A 376 66.41 20.35 4.69
CA ALA A 376 66.85 19.19 5.45
C ALA A 376 66.54 19.21 6.96
N LYS A 377 65.79 18.21 7.43
CA LYS A 377 66.28 17.20 8.39
C LYS A 377 65.20 16.21 8.87
N LYS A 378 65.56 14.98 8.75
CA LYS A 378 65.15 13.75 9.42
C LYS A 378 64.69 13.91 10.87
N MET A 379 63.69 13.13 11.31
CA MET A 379 63.82 12.01 12.27
C MET A 379 62.51 11.34 12.61
N LYS A 380 62.50 10.01 12.64
CA LYS A 380 61.54 9.08 13.27
C LYS A 380 61.97 8.88 14.73
N PRO A 381 61.32 8.08 15.58
CA PRO A 381 59.95 7.48 15.65
C PRO A 381 59.31 7.58 17.04
N SER A 382 58.12 7.10 17.19
CA SER A 382 57.56 6.20 18.22
C SER A 382 56.15 6.57 18.70
N THR A 383 55.32 5.62 18.48
CA THR A 383 54.39 4.79 19.28
C THR A 383 53.10 5.39 19.84
N GLU A 384 52.08 4.62 19.53
CA GLU A 384 50.85 4.32 20.26
C GLU A 384 49.64 5.26 20.12
N GLY A 385 48.59 4.78 19.47
CA GLY A 385 47.34 4.36 20.05
C GLY A 385 46.11 4.75 19.27
N SER A 386 45.46 3.74 18.75
CA SER A 386 44.00 3.54 18.57
C SER A 386 43.17 4.38 17.57
N THR A 387 42.78 3.68 16.53
CA THR A 387 41.42 3.44 15.97
C THR A 387 40.60 4.59 15.46
N ALA A 388 40.41 4.62 14.15
CA ALA A 388 39.13 4.59 13.43
C ALA A 388 39.40 4.41 11.93
N ASP A 389 38.82 3.34 11.41
CA ASP A 389 38.89 2.78 10.08
C ASP A 389 37.93 3.57 9.18
N ASP A 390 38.45 4.13 8.12
CA ASP A 390 37.62 4.66 7.01
C ASP A 390 38.20 4.08 5.71
N SER A 391 37.82 2.83 5.44
CA SER A 391 38.21 2.09 4.24
C SER A 391 37.30 2.42 3.07
N ILE A 392 37.82 3.18 2.15
CA ILE A 392 37.30 3.29 0.77
C ILE A 392 37.62 1.96 0.08
N GLU A 393 36.59 1.13 -0.18
CA GLU A 393 36.70 -0.09 -0.97
C GLU A 393 36.95 0.26 -2.45
N GLU A 394 38.14 0.01 -2.92
CA GLU A 394 38.48 -0.14 -4.33
C GLU A 394 37.78 -1.38 -4.89
N VAL A 395 36.99 -1.21 -5.95
CA VAL A 395 36.30 -2.30 -6.68
C VAL A 395 37.37 -3.10 -7.43
N PRO A 396 37.49 -4.42 -7.18
CA PRO A 396 38.53 -5.21 -7.85
C PRO A 396 38.23 -5.39 -9.35
N ASP A 397 39.24 -5.21 -10.17
CA ASP A 397 39.27 -5.38 -11.64
C ASP A 397 38.71 -6.74 -12.15
N ASP A 398 38.66 -7.73 -11.28
CA ASP A 398 38.10 -9.05 -11.57
C ASP A 398 36.59 -9.07 -11.84
N ALA A 399 35.82 -8.09 -11.37
CA ALA A 399 34.38 -8.00 -11.62
C ALA A 399 34.08 -7.55 -13.04
N ILE A 400 34.88 -6.63 -13.57
CA ILE A 400 34.75 -6.11 -14.93
C ILE A 400 35.17 -7.20 -15.93
N ALA A 401 36.25 -7.93 -15.65
CA ALA A 401 36.69 -9.05 -16.48
C ALA A 401 35.65 -10.19 -16.54
N LYS A 402 34.93 -10.47 -15.45
CA LYS A 402 33.82 -11.45 -15.45
C LYS A 402 32.61 -11.01 -16.28
N LEU A 403 32.28 -9.72 -16.25
CA LEU A 403 31.19 -9.17 -17.07
C LEU A 403 31.53 -9.22 -18.56
N LEU A 404 32.75 -8.89 -18.95
CA LEU A 404 33.22 -8.96 -20.35
C LEU A 404 33.19 -10.40 -20.87
N ARG A 405 33.63 -11.38 -20.09
CA ARG A 405 33.56 -12.81 -20.45
C ARG A 405 32.13 -13.33 -20.57
N SER A 406 31.19 -12.79 -19.80
CA SER A 406 29.78 -13.18 -19.88
C SER A 406 29.11 -12.63 -21.15
N THR A 407 29.42 -11.40 -21.55
CA THR A 407 28.89 -10.79 -22.77
C THR A 407 29.43 -11.44 -24.04
N GLU A 408 30.73 -11.80 -24.08
CA GLU A 408 31.30 -12.58 -25.20
C GLU A 408 30.65 -13.97 -25.33
N LYS A 409 30.37 -14.63 -24.20
CA LYS A 409 29.71 -15.95 -24.22
C LYS A 409 28.28 -15.87 -24.74
N GLN A 410 27.56 -14.78 -24.47
CA GLN A 410 26.26 -14.52 -25.04
C GLN A 410 26.33 -14.21 -26.55
N LYS A 411 27.31 -13.41 -26.99
CA LYS A 411 27.51 -13.10 -28.39
C LYS A 411 27.78 -14.34 -29.22
N ARG A 412 28.66 -15.25 -28.75
CA ARG A 412 28.94 -16.57 -29.38
C ARG A 412 27.70 -17.47 -29.46
N ARG A 413 26.82 -17.45 -28.43
CA ARG A 413 25.57 -18.21 -28.46
C ARG A 413 24.57 -17.69 -29.48
N MET A 414 24.49 -16.38 -29.64
CA MET A 414 23.63 -15.75 -30.64
C MET A 414 24.12 -16.02 -32.07
N GLU A 415 25.43 -15.95 -32.33
CA GLU A 415 26.00 -16.29 -33.62
C GLU A 415 25.78 -17.75 -33.99
N LYS A 416 25.92 -18.68 -33.03
CA LYS A 416 25.63 -20.10 -33.27
C LYS A 416 24.18 -20.34 -33.67
N ARG A 417 23.23 -19.66 -32.99
CA ARG A 417 21.80 -19.71 -33.34
C ARG A 417 21.50 -19.08 -34.72
N LYS A 418 22.20 -17.98 -35.10
CA LYS A 418 22.07 -17.42 -36.46
C LYS A 418 22.60 -18.37 -37.54
N ARG A 419 23.70 -19.09 -37.27
CA ARG A 419 24.23 -20.13 -38.23
C ARG A 419 23.31 -21.32 -38.35
N GLU A 420 22.72 -21.80 -37.25
CA GLU A 420 21.78 -22.93 -37.28
C GLU A 420 20.45 -22.56 -37.99
N LYS A 421 20.02 -21.28 -37.93
CA LYS A 421 18.85 -20.77 -38.68
C LYS A 421 19.12 -20.56 -40.17
N LYS A 422 20.38 -20.37 -40.58
CA LYS A 422 20.75 -20.25 -42.02
C LYS A 422 21.01 -21.62 -42.68
N ALA A 423 21.14 -22.69 -41.90
CA ALA A 423 21.36 -24.04 -42.38
C ALA A 423 20.08 -24.91 -42.44
N LYS A 424 18.95 -24.36 -42.05
CA LYS A 424 17.59 -24.84 -42.29
C LYS A 424 16.91 -24.00 -43.35
#